data_cd993d207e1e652530e0b585f2cc422e
#
_entry.id   cd993d207e1e652530e0b585f2cc422e
#
_cell.length_a   1.000
_cell.length_b   1.000
_cell.length_c   1.000
_cell.angle_alpha   90.00
_cell.angle_beta   90.00
_cell.angle_gamma   90.00
#
_symmetry.space_group_name_H-M   'P 1'
#
loop_
_entity.id
_entity.type
_entity.pdbx_description
1 polymer ?
#
loop_
_entity_poly.entity_id
_entity_poly.type
_entity_poly.pdbx_seq_one_letter_code
_entity_poly.pdbx_strand_id
1 'polypeptide(L)'
;MAGAPLFNRTKREQNNCCSKQSRGDANSFRAHQALGLLRRLQNRLDESRIEFETVIALVPNYAPAFCQLGMTLICLGQPEAAIPELEKGIRLGPYDTASPSACSMLSLAHLLLGHVEQAIEFARQARTRNPRLYHTHMLLAAALGLKGELDEARAALAEGVRIRPQFSSLARLRAYSTWGNSRYRALREKTVDLGLRRAGMPDE
;
A
#
# COMPACT_ATOMS: atom_id res chain seq x y z
N MET A 1 -19.40 53.88 -38.44
CA MET A 1 -19.63 52.83 -37.42
C MET A 1 -18.58 51.77 -37.57
N ALA A 2 -17.62 51.77 -36.67
CA ALA A 2 -16.45 50.89 -36.71
C ALA A 2 -16.74 49.63 -35.89
N GLY A 3 -16.76 48.47 -36.53
CA GLY A 3 -16.83 47.18 -35.88
C GLY A 3 -15.47 46.79 -35.30
N ALA A 4 -15.43 46.56 -33.99
CA ALA A 4 -14.24 46.11 -33.31
C ALA A 4 -13.85 44.67 -33.73
N PRO A 5 -12.57 44.34 -33.97
CA PRO A 5 -12.13 43.02 -34.30
C PRO A 5 -12.21 42.09 -33.08
N LEU A 6 -12.94 40.98 -33.22
CA LEU A 6 -13.00 39.87 -32.28
C LEU A 6 -11.59 39.28 -32.08
N PHE A 7 -11.23 39.26 -30.84
CA PHE A 7 -9.97 38.76 -30.29
C PHE A 7 -9.65 37.31 -30.79
N ASN A 8 -8.77 37.20 -31.75
CA ASN A 8 -8.28 35.93 -32.26
C ASN A 8 -7.09 35.53 -31.39
N ARG A 9 -7.35 34.89 -30.24
CA ARG A 9 -6.28 34.28 -29.45
C ARG A 9 -5.61 33.19 -30.30
N THR A 10 -4.35 33.39 -30.59
CA THR A 10 -3.59 32.47 -31.45
C THR A 10 -3.52 31.08 -30.78
N LYS A 11 -3.59 29.99 -31.60
CA LYS A 11 -3.43 28.59 -31.15
C LYS A 11 -2.19 28.41 -30.28
N ARG A 12 -1.19 29.28 -30.42
CA ARG A 12 0.06 29.29 -29.64
C ARG A 12 -0.14 29.76 -28.21
N GLU A 13 -1.04 30.71 -27.95
CA GLU A 13 -1.39 31.18 -26.60
C GLU A 13 -2.30 30.18 -25.88
N GLN A 14 -3.20 29.51 -26.59
CA GLN A 14 -4.03 28.44 -26.06
C GLN A 14 -3.18 27.22 -25.67
N ASN A 15 -2.21 26.82 -26.52
CA ASN A 15 -1.28 25.72 -26.20
C ASN A 15 -0.33 26.06 -25.05
N ASN A 16 0.07 27.34 -24.92
CA ASN A 16 0.96 27.79 -23.83
C ASN A 16 0.22 27.90 -22.48
N CYS A 17 -1.06 28.23 -22.50
CA CYS A 17 -1.92 28.23 -21.31
C CYS A 17 -2.18 26.79 -20.83
N CYS A 18 -2.53 25.88 -21.73
CA CYS A 18 -2.74 24.46 -21.45
C CYS A 18 -1.47 23.76 -20.92
N SER A 19 -0.30 24.10 -21.49
CA SER A 19 0.99 23.53 -21.05
C SER A 19 1.47 24.07 -19.71
N LYS A 20 1.14 25.32 -19.34
CA LYS A 20 1.45 25.88 -18.02
C LYS A 20 0.52 25.34 -16.95
N GLN A 21 -0.76 25.14 -17.26
CA GLN A 21 -1.74 24.57 -16.36
C GLN A 21 -1.43 23.11 -16.07
N SER A 22 -1.10 22.30 -17.10
CA SER A 22 -0.70 20.90 -16.93
C SER A 22 0.61 20.73 -16.15
N ARG A 23 1.55 21.69 -16.24
CA ARG A 23 2.77 21.68 -15.42
C ARG A 23 2.51 22.08 -13.97
N GLY A 24 1.59 23.01 -13.73
CA GLY A 24 1.13 23.40 -12.39
C GLY A 24 0.45 22.21 -11.68
N ASP A 25 -0.44 21.53 -12.37
CA ASP A 25 -1.16 20.37 -11.87
C ASP A 25 -0.24 19.17 -11.65
N ALA A 26 0.74 18.95 -12.56
CA ALA A 26 1.74 17.90 -12.42
C ALA A 26 2.66 18.10 -11.20
N ASN A 27 3.01 19.33 -10.86
CA ASN A 27 3.76 19.62 -9.63
C ASN A 27 2.87 19.52 -8.37
N SER A 28 1.59 19.87 -8.49
CA SER A 28 0.62 19.81 -7.40
C SER A 28 0.39 18.36 -6.93
N PHE A 29 0.10 17.41 -7.83
CA PHE A 29 -0.15 16.02 -7.39
C PHE A 29 1.08 15.35 -6.77
N ARG A 30 2.30 15.66 -7.26
CA ARG A 30 3.54 15.14 -6.67
C ARG A 30 3.78 15.67 -5.26
N ALA A 31 3.45 16.95 -5.02
CA ALA A 31 3.52 17.54 -3.70
C ALA A 31 2.54 16.84 -2.73
N HIS A 32 1.30 16.63 -3.14
CA HIS A 32 0.30 15.89 -2.35
C HIS A 32 0.73 14.44 -2.11
N GLN A 33 1.31 13.77 -3.11
CA GLN A 33 1.86 12.43 -2.94
C GLN A 33 2.97 12.40 -1.87
N ALA A 34 3.91 13.35 -1.92
CA ALA A 34 4.99 13.45 -0.94
C ALA A 34 4.46 13.77 0.46
N LEU A 35 3.48 14.69 0.56
CA LEU A 35 2.82 15.01 1.82
C LEU A 35 2.08 13.81 2.39
N GLY A 36 1.34 13.07 1.57
CA GLY A 36 0.64 11.85 1.98
C GLY A 36 1.58 10.81 2.59
N LEU A 37 2.74 10.57 1.96
CA LEU A 37 3.77 9.69 2.49
C LEU A 37 4.33 10.22 3.82
N LEU A 38 4.65 11.51 3.89
CA LEU A 38 5.17 12.15 5.11
C LEU A 38 4.17 12.07 6.26
N ARG A 39 2.89 12.38 6.01
CA ARG A 39 1.82 12.29 7.01
C ARG A 39 1.66 10.87 7.54
N ARG A 40 1.73 9.85 6.66
CA ARG A 40 1.69 8.45 7.10
C ARG A 40 2.89 8.09 7.97
N LEU A 41 4.11 8.50 7.62
CA LEU A 41 5.30 8.29 8.45
C LEU A 41 5.20 8.97 9.82
N GLN A 42 4.52 10.10 9.89
CA GLN A 42 4.21 10.81 11.14
C GLN A 42 3.02 10.20 11.91
N ASN A 43 2.43 9.11 11.40
CA ASN A 43 1.20 8.50 11.91
C ASN A 43 -0.03 9.44 11.90
N ARG A 44 0.00 10.50 11.07
CA ARG A 44 -1.12 11.42 10.79
C ARG A 44 -1.98 10.84 9.66
N LEU A 45 -2.65 9.74 9.96
CA LEU A 45 -3.23 8.84 8.95
C LEU A 45 -4.41 9.46 8.20
N ASP A 46 -5.30 10.22 8.90
CA ASP A 46 -6.43 10.87 8.23
C ASP A 46 -5.96 11.95 7.25
N GLU A 47 -4.93 12.70 7.60
CA GLU A 47 -4.34 13.67 6.69
C GLU A 47 -3.66 12.98 5.50
N SER A 48 -2.95 11.86 5.74
CA SER A 48 -2.40 11.05 4.66
C SER A 48 -3.47 10.58 3.68
N ARG A 49 -4.63 10.15 4.19
CA ARG A 49 -5.78 9.76 3.37
C ARG A 49 -6.25 10.89 2.47
N ILE A 50 -6.48 12.08 3.04
CA ILE A 50 -6.91 13.27 2.30
C ILE A 50 -5.92 13.64 1.18
N GLU A 51 -4.62 13.56 1.46
CA GLU A 51 -3.59 13.85 0.45
C GLU A 51 -3.65 12.87 -0.72
N PHE A 52 -3.82 11.56 -0.48
CA PHE A 52 -3.92 10.58 -1.56
C PHE A 52 -5.26 10.66 -2.32
N GLU A 53 -6.38 10.97 -1.64
CA GLU A 53 -7.66 11.27 -2.29
C GLU A 53 -7.52 12.49 -3.21
N THR A 54 -6.78 13.52 -2.80
CA THR A 54 -6.46 14.69 -3.63
C THR A 54 -5.63 14.31 -4.85
N VAL A 55 -4.60 13.45 -4.69
CA VAL A 55 -3.83 12.93 -5.83
C VAL A 55 -4.73 12.22 -6.83
N ILE A 56 -5.65 11.38 -6.36
CA ILE A 56 -6.60 10.65 -7.20
C ILE A 56 -7.55 11.60 -7.93
N ALA A 57 -8.02 12.66 -7.27
CA ALA A 57 -8.86 13.67 -7.90
C ALA A 57 -8.13 14.44 -9.00
N LEU A 58 -6.84 14.75 -8.79
CA LEU A 58 -6.01 15.45 -9.77
C LEU A 58 -5.59 14.53 -10.93
N VAL A 59 -5.31 13.25 -10.67
CA VAL A 59 -4.83 12.26 -11.66
C VAL A 59 -5.57 10.94 -11.46
N PRO A 60 -6.79 10.78 -12.00
CA PRO A 60 -7.68 9.64 -11.73
C PRO A 60 -7.17 8.26 -12.13
N ASN A 61 -6.16 8.18 -12.98
CA ASN A 61 -5.58 6.91 -13.45
C ASN A 61 -4.17 6.65 -12.90
N TYR A 62 -3.77 7.37 -11.86
CA TYR A 62 -2.46 7.21 -11.26
C TYR A 62 -2.44 6.03 -10.28
N ALA A 63 -2.09 4.84 -10.78
CA ALA A 63 -2.07 3.58 -10.03
C ALA A 63 -1.38 3.66 -8.65
N PRO A 64 -0.20 4.31 -8.49
CA PRO A 64 0.46 4.40 -7.20
C PRO A 64 -0.37 5.10 -6.11
N ALA A 65 -1.22 6.09 -6.46
CA ALA A 65 -2.04 6.78 -5.47
C ALA A 65 -3.07 5.84 -4.82
N PHE A 66 -3.70 4.97 -5.60
CA PHE A 66 -4.62 3.95 -5.09
C PHE A 66 -3.93 2.96 -4.17
N CYS A 67 -2.73 2.50 -4.54
CA CYS A 67 -1.94 1.61 -3.68
C CYS A 67 -1.56 2.29 -2.35
N GLN A 68 -1.19 3.57 -2.39
CA GLN A 68 -0.84 4.33 -1.19
C GLN A 68 -2.06 4.65 -0.32
N LEU A 69 -3.21 4.95 -0.93
CA LEU A 69 -4.49 5.10 -0.23
C LEU A 69 -4.87 3.80 0.49
N GLY A 70 -4.83 2.67 -0.22
CA GLY A 70 -5.10 1.35 0.37
C GLY A 70 -4.20 1.04 1.55
N MET A 71 -2.89 1.32 1.45
CA MET A 71 -1.96 1.17 2.58
C MET A 71 -2.34 2.09 3.76
N THR A 72 -2.73 3.34 3.49
CA THR A 72 -3.15 4.28 4.54
C THR A 72 -4.43 3.80 5.23
N LEU A 73 -5.39 3.26 4.48
CA LEU A 73 -6.62 2.67 5.01
C LEU A 73 -6.33 1.44 5.89
N ILE A 74 -5.38 0.59 5.50
CA ILE A 74 -4.91 -0.51 6.37
C ILE A 74 -4.38 0.04 7.69
N CYS A 75 -3.53 1.07 7.66
CA CYS A 75 -2.98 1.71 8.85
C CYS A 75 -4.07 2.33 9.73
N LEU A 76 -5.17 2.81 9.14
CA LEU A 76 -6.37 3.28 9.83
C LEU A 76 -7.23 2.14 10.42
N GLY A 77 -6.82 0.87 10.22
CA GLY A 77 -7.60 -0.28 10.65
C GLY A 77 -8.92 -0.45 9.86
N GLN A 78 -8.91 -0.06 8.59
CA GLN A 78 -10.03 -0.15 7.65
C GLN A 78 -9.68 -1.08 6.47
N PRO A 79 -9.35 -2.37 6.71
CA PRO A 79 -8.92 -3.27 5.65
C PRO A 79 -10.01 -3.53 4.59
N GLU A 80 -11.30 -3.48 4.98
CA GLU A 80 -12.42 -3.63 4.05
C GLU A 80 -12.42 -2.53 2.98
N ALA A 81 -12.15 -1.28 3.37
CA ALA A 81 -12.08 -0.15 2.46
C ALA A 81 -10.78 -0.14 1.63
N ALA A 82 -9.71 -0.76 2.13
CA ALA A 82 -8.43 -0.80 1.45
C ALA A 82 -8.43 -1.74 0.22
N ILE A 83 -9.18 -2.84 0.26
CA ILE A 83 -9.19 -3.86 -0.79
C ILE A 83 -9.54 -3.28 -2.16
N PRO A 84 -10.70 -2.59 -2.36
CA PRO A 84 -11.08 -2.06 -3.66
C PRO A 84 -10.06 -1.03 -4.22
N GLU A 85 -9.43 -0.25 -3.34
CA GLU A 85 -8.41 0.71 -3.76
C GLU A 85 -7.14 0.02 -4.26
N LEU A 86 -6.65 -0.99 -3.52
CA LEU A 86 -5.50 -1.80 -3.91
C LEU A 86 -5.74 -2.54 -5.23
N GLU A 87 -6.91 -3.16 -5.39
CA GLU A 87 -7.30 -3.84 -6.63
C GLU A 87 -7.35 -2.86 -7.81
N LYS A 88 -7.90 -1.65 -7.60
CA LYS A 88 -7.93 -0.62 -8.62
C LYS A 88 -6.51 -0.19 -9.01
N GLY A 89 -5.62 0.00 -8.03
CA GLY A 89 -4.21 0.29 -8.30
C GLY A 89 -3.53 -0.79 -9.15
N ILE A 90 -3.77 -2.06 -8.84
CA ILE A 90 -3.20 -3.18 -9.62
C ILE A 90 -3.79 -3.22 -11.04
N ARG A 91 -5.09 -2.99 -11.21
CA ARG A 91 -5.72 -2.96 -12.55
C ARG A 91 -5.20 -1.83 -13.42
N LEU A 92 -4.93 -0.65 -12.83
CA LEU A 92 -4.40 0.51 -13.56
C LEU A 92 -2.91 0.35 -13.91
N GLY A 93 -2.14 -0.38 -13.10
CA GLY A 93 -0.71 -0.59 -13.29
C GLY A 93 -0.27 -2.03 -13.05
N PRO A 94 -0.71 -3.01 -13.85
CA PRO A 94 -0.44 -4.44 -13.60
C PRO A 94 1.05 -4.80 -13.69
N TYR A 95 1.81 -4.03 -14.43
CA TYR A 95 3.27 -4.18 -14.59
C TYR A 95 4.09 -3.14 -13.83
N ASP A 96 3.44 -2.30 -13.02
CA ASP A 96 4.14 -1.32 -12.21
C ASP A 96 5.03 -2.01 -11.16
N THR A 97 6.18 -1.40 -10.88
CA THR A 97 7.11 -1.83 -9.83
C THR A 97 6.46 -1.86 -8.44
N ALA A 98 5.39 -1.09 -8.23
CA ALA A 98 4.58 -1.09 -7.02
C ALA A 98 3.61 -2.28 -6.92
N SER A 99 3.30 -2.97 -8.03
CA SER A 99 2.32 -4.06 -8.06
C SER A 99 2.62 -5.23 -7.09
N PRO A 100 3.89 -5.70 -6.92
CA PRO A 100 4.19 -6.72 -5.92
C PRO A 100 3.89 -6.27 -4.49
N SER A 101 4.18 -5.01 -4.17
CA SER A 101 3.86 -4.45 -2.85
C SER A 101 2.36 -4.30 -2.64
N ALA A 102 1.60 -3.93 -3.69
CA ALA A 102 0.13 -3.86 -3.63
C ALA A 102 -0.49 -5.24 -3.39
N CYS A 103 0.02 -6.31 -4.05
CA CYS A 103 -0.41 -7.68 -3.76
C CYS A 103 -0.11 -8.08 -2.30
N SER A 104 1.06 -7.69 -1.76
CA SER A 104 1.37 -7.93 -0.35
C SER A 104 0.41 -7.16 0.59
N MET A 105 -0.01 -5.95 0.21
CA MET A 105 -0.99 -5.18 1.00
C MET A 105 -2.38 -5.81 0.92
N LEU A 106 -2.79 -6.38 -0.22
CA LEU A 106 -4.01 -7.17 -0.30
C LEU A 106 -3.95 -8.41 0.61
N SER A 107 -2.82 -9.12 0.60
CA SER A 107 -2.60 -10.24 1.54
C SER A 107 -2.76 -9.79 2.99
N LEU A 108 -2.18 -8.64 3.37
CA LEU A 108 -2.34 -8.09 4.72
C LEU A 108 -3.79 -7.71 5.00
N ALA A 109 -4.48 -7.03 4.09
CA ALA A 109 -5.88 -6.64 4.27
C ALA A 109 -6.77 -7.85 4.50
N HIS A 110 -6.65 -8.89 3.66
CA HIS A 110 -7.40 -10.13 3.83
C HIS A 110 -7.04 -10.86 5.14
N LEU A 111 -5.77 -10.87 5.52
CA LEU A 111 -5.32 -11.49 6.77
C LEU A 111 -5.92 -10.77 7.99
N LEU A 112 -5.98 -9.42 7.99
CA LEU A 112 -6.61 -8.64 9.06
C LEU A 112 -8.11 -8.91 9.18
N LEU A 113 -8.77 -9.34 8.10
CA LEU A 113 -10.18 -9.75 8.06
C LEU A 113 -10.40 -11.22 8.39
N GLY A 114 -9.34 -12.01 8.56
CA GLY A 114 -9.43 -13.46 8.77
C GLY A 114 -9.68 -14.27 7.49
N HIS A 115 -9.58 -13.64 6.33
CA HIS A 115 -9.72 -14.30 5.02
C HIS A 115 -8.40 -14.99 4.65
N VAL A 116 -8.10 -16.12 5.30
CA VAL A 116 -6.77 -16.75 5.27
C VAL A 116 -6.40 -17.25 3.89
N GLU A 117 -7.32 -17.87 3.15
CA GLU A 117 -7.09 -18.41 1.80
C GLU A 117 -6.70 -17.30 0.81
N GLN A 118 -7.45 -16.20 0.80
CA GLN A 118 -7.17 -15.03 -0.04
C GLN A 118 -5.83 -14.40 0.34
N ALA A 119 -5.52 -14.34 1.63
CA ALA A 119 -4.24 -13.82 2.10
C ALA A 119 -3.07 -14.66 1.58
N ILE A 120 -3.17 -15.99 1.60
CA ILE A 120 -2.16 -16.91 1.05
C ILE A 120 -2.01 -16.70 -0.46
N GLU A 121 -3.12 -16.61 -1.19
CA GLU A 121 -3.12 -16.42 -2.64
C GLU A 121 -2.37 -15.14 -3.04
N PHE A 122 -2.74 -13.99 -2.45
CA PHE A 122 -2.09 -12.71 -2.74
C PHE A 122 -0.64 -12.67 -2.28
N ALA A 123 -0.29 -13.32 -1.17
CA ALA A 123 1.11 -13.44 -0.74
C ALA A 123 1.95 -14.26 -1.74
N ARG A 124 1.40 -15.37 -2.25
CA ARG A 124 2.07 -16.18 -3.28
C ARG A 124 2.23 -15.40 -4.59
N GLN A 125 1.22 -14.65 -5.03
CA GLN A 125 1.32 -13.78 -6.21
C GLN A 125 2.40 -12.70 -6.02
N ALA A 126 2.46 -12.05 -4.87
CA ALA A 126 3.47 -11.05 -4.56
C ALA A 126 4.88 -11.66 -4.54
N ARG A 127 5.05 -12.85 -3.94
CA ARG A 127 6.31 -13.60 -3.91
C ARG A 127 6.81 -13.97 -5.31
N THR A 128 5.93 -14.42 -6.18
CA THR A 128 6.28 -14.76 -7.57
C THR A 128 6.78 -13.54 -8.34
N ARG A 129 6.15 -12.37 -8.13
CA ARG A 129 6.54 -11.13 -8.80
C ARG A 129 7.83 -10.52 -8.26
N ASN A 130 8.04 -10.60 -6.95
CA ASN A 130 9.26 -10.13 -6.29
C ASN A 130 9.60 -10.99 -5.06
N PRO A 131 10.45 -12.01 -5.21
CA PRO A 131 10.82 -12.91 -4.12
C PRO A 131 11.72 -12.26 -3.05
N ARG A 132 12.22 -11.04 -3.26
CA ARG A 132 13.08 -10.32 -2.30
C ARG A 132 12.30 -9.44 -1.31
N LEU A 133 10.98 -9.40 -1.40
CA LEU A 133 10.15 -8.63 -0.46
C LEU A 133 9.96 -9.43 0.84
N TYR A 134 10.74 -9.14 1.88
CA TYR A 134 10.70 -9.85 3.16
C TYR A 134 9.30 -9.87 3.78
N HIS A 135 8.57 -8.75 3.72
CA HIS A 135 7.23 -8.65 4.29
C HIS A 135 6.21 -9.59 3.63
N THR A 136 6.38 -9.91 2.35
CA THR A 136 5.56 -10.92 1.66
C THR A 136 5.74 -12.30 2.28
N HIS A 137 6.98 -12.68 2.59
CA HIS A 137 7.27 -13.96 3.25
C HIS A 137 6.74 -13.99 4.68
N MET A 138 6.81 -12.88 5.41
CA MET A 138 6.22 -12.77 6.76
C MET A 138 4.69 -12.90 6.73
N LEU A 139 4.02 -12.27 5.77
CA LEU A 139 2.56 -12.39 5.60
C LEU A 139 2.15 -13.80 5.19
N LEU A 140 2.91 -14.44 4.28
CA LEU A 140 2.68 -15.82 3.89
C LEU A 140 2.85 -16.76 5.09
N ALA A 141 3.92 -16.59 5.87
CA ALA A 141 4.15 -17.36 7.09
C ALA A 141 3.01 -17.20 8.11
N ALA A 142 2.54 -15.95 8.29
CA ALA A 142 1.42 -15.67 9.19
C ALA A 142 0.12 -16.34 8.72
N ALA A 143 -0.21 -16.23 7.43
CA ALA A 143 -1.42 -16.81 6.86
C ALA A 143 -1.41 -18.35 6.93
N LEU A 144 -0.27 -18.98 6.55
CA LEU A 144 -0.08 -20.44 6.64
C LEU A 144 -0.10 -20.93 8.10
N GLY A 145 0.50 -20.16 9.02
CA GLY A 145 0.44 -20.45 10.45
C GLY A 145 -0.97 -20.42 11.01
N LEU A 146 -1.83 -19.50 10.55
CA LEU A 146 -3.26 -19.48 10.91
C LEU A 146 -4.01 -20.65 10.32
N LYS A 147 -3.69 -21.03 9.08
CA LYS A 147 -4.29 -22.19 8.41
C LYS A 147 -3.88 -23.53 9.03
N GLY A 148 -2.73 -23.58 9.71
CA GLY A 148 -2.17 -24.79 10.29
C GLY A 148 -1.19 -25.53 9.37
N GLU A 149 -0.82 -24.97 8.23
CA GLU A 149 0.20 -25.50 7.31
C GLU A 149 1.62 -25.14 7.81
N LEU A 150 1.98 -25.73 8.96
CA LEU A 150 3.13 -25.29 9.76
C LEU A 150 4.49 -25.46 9.08
N ASP A 151 4.67 -26.49 8.25
CA ASP A 151 5.96 -26.72 7.59
C ASP A 151 6.24 -25.65 6.52
N GLU A 152 5.23 -25.33 5.70
CA GLU A 152 5.35 -24.23 4.72
C GLU A 152 5.45 -22.88 5.41
N ALA A 153 4.72 -22.69 6.54
CA ALA A 153 4.80 -21.48 7.35
C ALA A 153 6.22 -21.23 7.88
N ARG A 154 6.86 -22.26 8.44
CA ARG A 154 8.25 -22.18 8.92
C ARG A 154 9.23 -21.87 7.80
N ALA A 155 9.07 -22.52 6.65
CA ALA A 155 9.92 -22.24 5.48
C ALA A 155 9.76 -20.80 4.98
N ALA A 156 8.54 -20.27 4.91
CA ALA A 156 8.28 -18.89 4.55
C ALA A 156 8.88 -17.91 5.58
N LEU A 157 8.71 -18.20 6.88
CA LEU A 157 9.29 -17.39 7.95
C LEU A 157 10.82 -17.35 7.86
N ALA A 158 11.47 -18.49 7.70
CA ALA A 158 12.92 -18.61 7.58
C ALA A 158 13.44 -17.76 6.40
N GLU A 159 12.76 -17.79 5.26
CA GLU A 159 13.15 -16.98 4.11
C GLU A 159 12.97 -15.48 4.38
N GLY A 160 11.87 -15.07 5.03
CA GLY A 160 11.67 -13.68 5.43
C GLY A 160 12.76 -13.17 6.38
N VAL A 161 13.15 -13.96 7.37
CA VAL A 161 14.26 -13.68 8.30
C VAL A 161 15.60 -13.66 7.57
N ARG A 162 15.83 -14.58 6.61
CA ARG A 162 17.05 -14.60 5.80
C ARG A 162 17.24 -13.30 5.01
N ILE A 163 16.15 -12.76 4.45
CA ILE A 163 16.18 -11.49 3.70
C ILE A 163 16.39 -10.30 4.64
N ARG A 164 15.80 -10.33 5.84
CA ARG A 164 15.87 -9.26 6.85
C ARG A 164 16.07 -9.82 8.25
N PRO A 165 17.33 -10.16 8.63
CA PRO A 165 17.63 -10.79 9.93
C PRO A 165 17.23 -9.96 11.15
N GLN A 166 17.13 -8.64 11.02
CA GLN A 166 16.67 -7.77 12.10
C GLN A 166 15.21 -8.02 12.52
N PHE A 167 14.42 -8.72 11.72
CA PHE A 167 13.02 -9.06 12.02
C PHE A 167 12.85 -10.51 12.45
N SER A 168 13.78 -11.02 13.27
CA SER A 168 13.80 -12.41 13.76
C SER A 168 12.86 -12.67 14.93
N SER A 169 12.20 -11.64 15.50
CA SER A 169 11.22 -11.78 16.58
C SER A 169 10.06 -10.80 16.45
N LEU A 170 8.94 -11.12 17.10
CA LEU A 170 7.77 -10.24 17.12
C LEU A 170 8.07 -8.89 17.78
N ALA A 171 8.87 -8.86 18.85
CA ALA A 171 9.27 -7.62 19.50
C ALA A 171 10.00 -6.68 18.54
N ARG A 172 10.96 -7.21 17.78
CA ARG A 172 11.71 -6.44 16.78
C ARG A 172 10.82 -5.98 15.61
N LEU A 173 9.93 -6.85 15.15
CA LEU A 173 8.99 -6.54 14.08
C LEU A 173 8.01 -5.44 14.50
N ARG A 174 7.52 -5.48 15.75
CA ARG A 174 6.64 -4.46 16.33
C ARG A 174 7.36 -3.14 16.56
N ALA A 175 8.58 -3.17 17.05
CA ALA A 175 9.40 -1.97 17.27
C ALA A 175 9.65 -1.20 15.95
N TYR A 176 9.82 -1.91 14.84
CA TYR A 176 9.94 -1.30 13.53
C TYR A 176 8.59 -0.81 12.97
N SER A 177 7.52 -1.55 13.22
CA SER A 177 6.17 -1.26 12.70
C SER A 177 5.41 -0.32 13.65
N THR A 178 5.93 0.88 13.88
CA THR A 178 5.31 1.88 14.78
C THR A 178 4.09 2.57 14.17
N TRP A 179 3.86 2.38 12.88
CA TRP A 179 2.75 2.95 12.12
C TRP A 179 1.44 2.19 12.34
N GLY A 180 0.34 2.89 12.18
CA GLY A 180 -1.01 2.38 12.38
C GLY A 180 -1.62 2.78 13.71
N ASN A 181 -2.95 2.92 13.71
CA ASN A 181 -3.73 3.28 14.90
C ASN A 181 -3.98 2.06 15.81
N SER A 182 -4.71 2.28 16.91
CA SER A 182 -5.02 1.21 17.88
C SER A 182 -5.85 0.08 17.26
N ARG A 183 -6.79 0.40 16.35
CA ARG A 183 -7.62 -0.60 15.66
C ARG A 183 -6.77 -1.53 14.77
N TYR A 184 -5.87 -0.95 13.98
CA TYR A 184 -4.93 -1.74 13.17
C TYR A 184 -4.08 -2.67 14.04
N ARG A 185 -3.52 -2.15 15.15
CA ARG A 185 -2.69 -2.94 16.05
C ARG A 185 -3.45 -4.10 16.69
N ALA A 186 -4.70 -3.87 17.11
CA ALA A 186 -5.55 -4.92 17.66
C ALA A 186 -5.91 -6.01 16.64
N LEU A 187 -6.20 -5.64 15.37
CA LEU A 187 -6.43 -6.60 14.29
C LEU A 187 -5.17 -7.41 14.00
N ARG A 188 -4.03 -6.75 13.87
CA ARG A 188 -2.74 -7.38 13.61
C ARG A 188 -2.35 -8.40 14.67
N GLU A 189 -2.55 -8.08 15.95
CA GLU A 189 -2.24 -8.98 17.06
C GLU A 189 -3.04 -10.28 16.98
N LYS A 190 -4.33 -10.18 16.65
CA LYS A 190 -5.24 -11.32 16.53
C LYS A 190 -5.02 -12.18 15.29
N THR A 191 -4.31 -11.67 14.30
CA THR A 191 -4.11 -12.32 13.01
C THR A 191 -2.64 -12.51 12.67
N VAL A 192 -1.96 -11.46 12.23
CA VAL A 192 -0.56 -11.54 11.77
C VAL A 192 0.37 -12.07 12.87
N ASP A 193 0.33 -11.47 14.07
CA ASP A 193 1.22 -11.85 15.16
C ASP A 193 0.92 -13.27 15.66
N LEU A 194 -0.37 -13.63 15.74
CA LEU A 194 -0.78 -15.00 16.11
C LEU A 194 -0.29 -16.02 15.06
N GLY A 195 -0.46 -15.70 13.78
CA GLY A 195 0.00 -16.58 12.70
C GLY A 195 1.52 -16.75 12.67
N LEU A 196 2.28 -15.68 12.90
CA LEU A 196 3.74 -15.73 12.99
C LEU A 196 4.22 -16.56 14.20
N ARG A 197 3.56 -16.45 15.37
CA ARG A 197 3.84 -17.33 16.51
C ARG A 197 3.63 -18.81 16.16
N ARG A 198 2.52 -19.13 15.50
CA ARG A 198 2.26 -20.51 15.04
C ARG A 198 3.28 -21.00 14.03
N ALA A 199 3.81 -20.10 13.19
CA ALA A 199 4.91 -20.39 12.27
C ALA A 199 6.27 -20.56 12.99
N GLY A 200 6.36 -20.31 14.30
CA GLY A 200 7.57 -20.47 15.09
C GLY A 200 8.39 -19.21 15.30
N MET A 201 7.83 -18.01 15.03
CA MET A 201 8.52 -16.75 15.35
C MET A 201 8.53 -16.55 16.86
N PRO A 202 9.71 -16.30 17.49
CA PRO A 202 9.79 -16.02 18.94
C PRO A 202 9.19 -14.63 19.26
N ASP A 203 8.74 -14.46 20.50
CA ASP A 203 8.20 -13.18 20.98
C ASP A 203 9.32 -12.14 21.19
N GLU A 204 10.51 -12.54 21.67
CA GLU A 204 11.71 -11.71 21.97
C GLU A 204 12.91 -12.09 21.10
#